data_39b5eb43f39e1fabcf95084e32a1c439
#
_entry.id   39b5eb43f39e1fabcf95084e32a1c439
#
_cell.length_a   1.000
_cell.length_b   1.000
_cell.length_c   1.000
_cell.angle_alpha   90.00
_cell.angle_beta   90.00
_cell.angle_gamma   90.00
#
_symmetry.space_group_name_H-M   'P 1'
#
loop_
_entity.id
_entity.type
_entity.pdbx_description
1 polymer ?
#
loop_
_entity_poly.entity_id
_entity_poly.type
_entity_poly.pdbx_seq_one_letter_code
_entity_poly.pdbx_strand_id
1 'polypeptide(L)'
;MITVTLLHPTMEDRKLTLELPRETKFSQLTDMLYARDFVQPQKPGYRYLYQDHLCGMAHELGDYIPEDASEIELKVFDLPVIMV
;
A
#
# COMPACT_ATOMS: atom_id res chain seq x y z
N MET A 1 -8.01 -13.94 -4.76
CA MET A 1 -7.71 -12.51 -5.01
C MET A 1 -8.32 -11.66 -3.93
N ILE A 2 -7.63 -10.62 -3.54
CA ILE A 2 -8.10 -9.65 -2.54
C ILE A 2 -8.31 -8.31 -3.24
N THR A 3 -9.44 -7.67 -2.97
CA THR A 3 -9.69 -6.32 -3.46
C THR A 3 -9.04 -5.34 -2.48
N VAL A 4 -8.05 -4.61 -2.95
CA VAL A 4 -7.28 -3.67 -2.13
C VAL A 4 -7.59 -2.26 -2.57
N THR A 5 -8.09 -1.45 -1.66
CA THR A 5 -8.31 -0.02 -1.90
C THR A 5 -7.18 0.75 -1.23
N LEU A 6 -6.46 1.51 -2.02
CA LEU A 6 -5.31 2.29 -1.55
C LEU A 6 -5.71 3.76 -1.45
N LEU A 7 -5.45 4.34 -0.30
CA LEU A 7 -5.75 5.75 -0.04
C LEU A 7 -4.51 6.59 -0.30
N HIS A 8 -4.67 7.66 -1.07
CA HIS A 8 -3.55 8.53 -1.43
C HIS A 8 -2.97 9.20 -0.18
N PRO A 9 -1.64 9.37 -0.12
CA PRO A 9 -1.02 9.95 1.08
C PRO A 9 -1.35 11.43 1.33
N THR A 10 -1.69 12.18 0.29
CA THR A 10 -1.96 13.62 0.43
C THR A 10 -3.32 14.04 -0.08
N MET A 11 -3.91 13.29 -1.01
CA MET A 11 -5.21 13.62 -1.61
C MET A 11 -6.28 12.69 -1.07
N GLU A 12 -7.09 13.15 -0.13
CA GLU A 12 -8.08 12.33 0.54
C GLU A 12 -9.12 11.74 -0.41
N ASP A 13 -9.41 12.45 -1.49
CA ASP A 13 -10.43 12.02 -2.47
C ASP A 13 -9.88 11.03 -3.50
N ARG A 14 -8.59 10.78 -3.49
CA ARG A 14 -7.97 9.92 -4.49
C ARG A 14 -7.75 8.52 -3.93
N LYS A 15 -8.36 7.54 -4.58
CA LYS A 15 -8.27 6.14 -4.19
C LYS A 15 -7.97 5.30 -5.40
N LEU A 16 -7.29 4.19 -5.19
CA LEU A 16 -7.00 3.22 -6.23
C LEU A 16 -7.39 1.84 -5.73
N THR A 17 -8.24 1.14 -6.49
CA THR A 17 -8.69 -0.20 -6.15
C THR A 17 -8.04 -1.21 -7.09
N LEU A 18 -7.40 -2.21 -6.51
CA LEU A 18 -6.72 -3.27 -7.26
C LEU A 18 -7.16 -4.62 -6.73
N GLU A 19 -7.21 -5.61 -7.63
CA GLU A 19 -7.41 -7.00 -7.23
C GLU A 19 -6.05 -7.70 -7.30
N LEU A 20 -5.60 -8.23 -6.17
CA LEU A 20 -4.25 -8.76 -6.04
C LEU A 20 -4.28 -10.12 -5.33
N PRO A 21 -3.35 -11.02 -5.67
CA PRO A 21 -3.20 -12.26 -4.92
C PRO A 21 -2.64 -11.98 -3.53
N ARG A 22 -2.95 -12.87 -2.59
CA ARG A 22 -2.50 -12.73 -1.20
C ARG A 22 -0.98 -12.77 -1.08
N GLU A 23 -0.31 -13.35 -2.04
CA GLU A 23 1.15 -13.46 -2.07
C GLU A 23 1.85 -12.18 -2.54
N THR A 24 1.10 -11.16 -2.92
CA THR A 24 1.69 -9.89 -3.35
C THR A 24 2.41 -9.21 -2.19
N LYS A 25 3.66 -8.86 -2.41
CA LYS A 25 4.44 -8.15 -1.39
C LYS A 25 4.16 -6.66 -1.44
N PHE A 26 4.28 -6.02 -0.29
CA PHE A 26 4.06 -4.57 -0.20
C PHE A 26 5.04 -3.78 -1.07
N SER A 27 6.27 -4.27 -1.23
CA SER A 27 7.23 -3.64 -2.14
C SER A 27 6.75 -3.65 -3.58
N GLN A 28 6.02 -4.68 -3.98
CA GLN A 28 5.45 -4.76 -5.33
C GLN A 28 4.31 -3.77 -5.53
N LEU A 29 3.57 -3.45 -4.47
CA LEU A 29 2.51 -2.44 -4.54
C LEU A 29 3.07 -1.09 -4.94
N THR A 30 4.23 -0.71 -4.44
CA THR A 30 4.86 0.56 -4.76
C THR A 30 5.13 0.66 -6.26
N ASP A 31 5.65 -0.41 -6.87
CA ASP A 31 5.88 -0.45 -8.31
C ASP A 31 4.59 -0.31 -9.10
N MET A 32 3.51 -0.92 -8.61
CA MET A 32 2.20 -0.81 -9.25
C MET A 32 1.65 0.60 -9.18
N LEU A 33 1.86 1.28 -8.05
CA LEU A 33 1.42 2.66 -7.88
C LEU A 33 2.17 3.60 -8.81
N TYR A 34 3.46 3.37 -9.01
CA TYR A 34 4.26 4.15 -9.95
C TYR A 34 3.80 3.93 -11.38
N ALA A 35 3.53 2.69 -11.74
CA ALA A 35 3.09 2.34 -13.09
C ALA A 35 1.73 2.95 -13.44
N ARG A 36 0.91 3.26 -12.44
CA ARG A 36 -0.42 3.83 -12.61
C ARG A 36 -0.47 5.33 -12.36
N ASP A 37 0.66 5.97 -12.11
CA ASP A 37 0.76 7.40 -11.77
C ASP A 37 -0.10 7.79 -10.56
N PHE A 38 -0.35 6.83 -9.67
CA PHE A 38 -1.12 7.10 -8.47
C PHE A 38 -0.31 7.95 -7.48
N VAL A 39 0.99 7.67 -7.38
CA VAL A 39 1.94 8.45 -6.59
C VAL A 39 3.18 8.68 -7.44
N GLN A 40 3.92 9.74 -7.14
CA GLN A 40 5.16 10.03 -7.85
C GLN A 40 6.32 9.26 -7.20
N PRO A 41 7.24 8.70 -8.02
CA PRO A 41 8.42 8.04 -7.47
C PRO A 41 9.22 9.00 -6.62
N GLN A 42 9.59 8.53 -5.42
CA GLN A 42 10.42 9.32 -4.50
C GLN A 42 11.26 8.40 -3.63
N LYS A 43 12.30 8.94 -3.07
CA LYS A 43 13.09 8.27 -2.04
C LYS A 43 12.84 8.98 -0.71
N PRO A 44 12.70 8.24 0.38
CA PRO A 44 12.89 6.79 0.55
C PRO A 44 11.69 5.92 0.10
N GLY A 45 10.66 6.49 -0.49
CA GLY A 45 9.53 5.72 -0.99
C GLY A 45 8.30 5.86 -0.12
N TYR A 46 7.47 4.82 -0.12
CA TYR A 46 6.17 4.84 0.55
C TYR A 46 6.05 3.67 1.50
N ARG A 47 5.15 3.81 2.47
CA ARG A 47 4.79 2.76 3.41
C ARG A 47 3.29 2.59 3.43
N TYR A 48 2.84 1.53 4.04
CA TYR A 48 1.42 1.17 4.07
C TYR A 48 0.98 0.90 5.49
N LEU A 49 -0.24 1.37 5.82
CA LEU A 49 -0.87 1.10 7.10
C LEU A 49 -2.13 0.28 6.86
N TYR A 50 -2.26 -0.81 7.60
CA TYR A 50 -3.46 -1.62 7.63
C TYR A 50 -4.02 -1.59 9.05
N GLN A 51 -5.19 -0.97 9.22
CA GLN A 51 -5.83 -0.80 10.53
C GLN A 51 -4.84 -0.23 11.57
N ASP A 52 -4.15 0.84 11.16
CA ASP A 52 -3.16 1.55 11.99
C ASP A 52 -1.89 0.75 12.29
N HIS A 53 -1.71 -0.41 11.66
CA HIS A 53 -0.47 -1.18 11.78
C HIS A 53 0.42 -0.93 10.58
N LEU A 54 1.68 -0.60 10.86
CA LEU A 54 2.67 -0.40 9.81
C LEU A 54 3.05 -1.75 9.21
N CYS A 55 2.89 -1.87 7.89
CA CYS A 55 3.19 -3.10 7.18
C CYS A 55 4.65 -3.13 6.74
N GLY A 56 5.31 -4.26 6.96
CA GLY A 56 6.68 -4.45 6.48
C GLY A 56 6.70 -4.65 4.98
N MET A 57 7.63 -3.99 4.29
CA MET A 57 7.69 -4.01 2.82
C MET A 57 8.06 -5.39 2.25
N ALA A 58 8.73 -6.23 3.03
CA ALA A 58 9.09 -7.57 2.60
C ALA A 58 7.98 -8.60 2.87
N HIS A 59 6.94 -8.20 3.58
CA HIS A 59 5.81 -9.09 3.88
C HIS A 59 4.80 -9.10 2.75
N GLU A 60 4.04 -10.18 2.69
CA GLU A 60 2.94 -10.35 1.73
C GLU A 60 1.64 -9.82 2.32
N LEU A 61 0.69 -9.50 1.46
CA LEU A 61 -0.63 -9.07 1.90
C LEU A 61 -1.26 -10.07 2.87
N GLY A 62 -1.14 -11.35 2.57
CA GLY A 62 -1.72 -12.41 3.40
C GLY A 62 -1.15 -12.50 4.80
N ASP A 63 0.02 -11.89 5.06
CA ASP A 63 0.61 -11.91 6.40
C ASP A 63 -0.18 -11.05 7.39
N TYR A 64 -0.92 -10.07 6.91
CA TYR A 64 -1.68 -9.15 7.74
C TYR A 64 -3.18 -9.34 7.63
N ILE A 65 -3.65 -9.90 6.51
CA ILE A 65 -5.06 -9.96 6.18
C ILE A 65 -5.65 -11.29 6.62
N PRO A 66 -6.78 -11.31 7.37
CA PRO A 66 -7.43 -12.56 7.72
C PRO A 66 -7.81 -13.37 6.48
N GLU A 67 -7.81 -14.70 6.63
CA GLU A 67 -8.09 -15.59 5.50
C GLU A 67 -9.50 -15.42 4.95
N ASP A 68 -10.44 -14.98 5.76
CA ASP A 68 -11.83 -14.78 5.36
C ASP A 68 -12.09 -13.38 4.79
N ALA A 69 -11.10 -12.50 4.82
CA ALA A 69 -11.24 -11.16 4.27
C ALA A 69 -11.01 -11.17 2.77
N SER A 70 -11.91 -10.56 2.02
CA SER A 70 -11.81 -10.44 0.56
C SER A 70 -11.59 -9.01 0.10
N GLU A 71 -11.83 -8.03 0.98
CA GLU A 71 -11.64 -6.62 0.70
C GLU A 71 -10.91 -5.97 1.87
N ILE A 72 -9.93 -5.14 1.55
CA ILE A 72 -9.20 -4.38 2.57
C ILE A 72 -8.94 -2.97 2.07
N GLU A 73 -8.63 -2.10 3.01
CA GLU A 73 -8.24 -0.73 2.73
C GLU A 73 -6.85 -0.50 3.33
N LEU A 74 -5.95 0.02 2.52
CA LEU A 74 -4.60 0.35 2.95
C LEU A 74 -4.39 1.85 2.81
N LYS A 75 -3.82 2.46 3.82
CA LYS A 75 -3.42 3.85 3.75
C LYS A 75 -1.98 3.92 3.28
N VAL A 76 -1.76 4.62 2.18
CA VAL A 76 -0.40 4.90 1.68
C VAL A 76 0.07 6.18 2.33
N PHE A 77 1.31 6.21 2.77
CA PHE A 77 1.90 7.45 3.27
C PHE A 77 3.35 7.55 2.82
N ASP A 78 3.78 8.78 2.62
CA ASP A 78 5.16 9.04 2.22
C ASP A 78 6.03 9.14 3.47
N LEU A 79 7.24 8.60 3.35
CA LEU A 79 8.21 8.71 4.42
C LEU A 79 8.85 10.09 4.34
N PRO A 80 8.80 10.87 5.42
CA PRO A 80 9.48 12.15 5.42
C PRO A 80 10.99 11.94 5.32
N VAL A 81 11.65 12.80 4.57
CA VAL A 81 13.11 12.83 4.57
C VAL A 81 13.53 13.43 5.89
N ILE A 82 14.04 12.58 6.77
CA ILE A 82 14.53 13.05 8.06
C ILE A 82 15.95 13.52 7.86
N MET A 83 16.12 14.81 7.89
CA MET A 83 17.43 15.44 7.90
C MET A 83 17.89 15.50 9.34
N VAL A 84 18.82 14.65 9.65
CA VAL A 84 19.40 14.65 10.99
C VAL A 84 20.73 15.36 10.97
#